data_2bdf4204f2a8ecb39d22840f95381f7b
#
_entry.id   2bdf4204f2a8ecb39d22840f95381f7b
#
_cell.length_a   1.000
_cell.length_b   1.000
_cell.length_c   1.000
_cell.angle_alpha   90.00
_cell.angle_beta   90.00
_cell.angle_gamma   90.00
#
_symmetry.space_group_name_H-M   'P 1'
#
loop_
_entity.id
_entity.type
_entity.pdbx_description
1 polymer ?
#
loop_
_entity_poly.entity_id
_entity_poly.type
_entity_poly.pdbx_seq_one_letter_code
_entity_poly.pdbx_strand_id
1 'polypeptide(L)'
;MKTMALALFGLLLAAAPAAAETVVEGQRFPDQWRLDSGETLQLNGAGLRTYGMLRFKIYVAGLYLPSPSRDAEALLQIDAPRLLHMVFLRDGSQADTVKAWEVYLQKNCPAPCTIPEAAWQKFQSLLPETVSGESQTYLFTSEGLEVSRQGQSLGRIEDPEFARLILATWLGDEPTSPQLKAALLAAPASR
;
A
#
# COMPACT_ATOMS: atom_id res chain seq x y z
N MET A 1 -1.40 -38.21 -62.07
CA MET A 1 -1.88 -38.27 -60.68
C MET A 1 -1.05 -37.29 -59.90
N LYS A 2 -1.63 -36.13 -59.51
CA LYS A 2 -0.95 -35.07 -58.74
C LYS A 2 -1.44 -35.17 -57.29
N THR A 3 -0.57 -35.58 -56.40
CA THR A 3 -0.82 -35.61 -54.94
C THR A 3 -0.63 -34.21 -54.34
N MET A 4 -1.72 -33.64 -53.83
CA MET A 4 -1.75 -32.36 -53.15
C MET A 4 -1.51 -32.60 -51.65
N ALA A 5 -0.35 -32.17 -51.17
CA ALA A 5 0.00 -32.24 -49.75
C ALA A 5 -0.66 -31.05 -48.99
N LEU A 6 -1.58 -31.36 -48.08
CA LEU A 6 -2.21 -30.40 -47.19
C LEU A 6 -1.26 -30.14 -45.99
N ALA A 7 -0.65 -28.95 -45.93
CA ALA A 7 0.13 -28.54 -44.78
C ALA A 7 -0.82 -28.02 -43.68
N LEU A 8 -0.95 -28.76 -42.59
CA LEU A 8 -1.65 -28.33 -41.39
C LEU A 8 -0.76 -27.33 -40.62
N PHE A 9 -1.10 -26.06 -40.67
CA PHE A 9 -0.43 -25.01 -39.86
C PHE A 9 -1.06 -24.98 -38.46
N GLY A 10 -0.39 -25.63 -37.50
CA GLY A 10 -0.82 -25.64 -36.11
C GLY A 10 -0.59 -24.27 -35.47
N LEU A 11 -1.69 -23.56 -35.13
CA LEU A 11 -1.68 -22.31 -34.38
C LEU A 11 -1.34 -22.61 -32.91
N LEU A 12 -0.08 -22.41 -32.50
CA LEU A 12 0.29 -22.42 -31.07
C LEU A 12 -0.32 -21.18 -30.41
N LEU A 13 -1.42 -21.33 -29.67
CA LEU A 13 -1.87 -20.34 -28.70
C LEU A 13 -0.87 -20.32 -27.52
N ALA A 14 -0.02 -19.31 -27.46
CA ALA A 14 0.77 -19.02 -26.29
C ALA A 14 -0.20 -18.54 -25.18
N ALA A 15 -0.46 -19.37 -24.16
CA ALA A 15 -1.16 -18.96 -22.97
C ALA A 15 -0.26 -17.96 -22.21
N ALA A 16 -0.68 -16.69 -22.15
CA ALA A 16 -0.04 -15.72 -21.28
C ALA A 16 -0.17 -16.22 -19.82
N PRO A 17 0.91 -16.18 -19.00
CA PRO A 17 0.82 -16.52 -17.60
C PRO A 17 -0.22 -15.61 -16.94
N ALA A 18 -1.24 -16.18 -16.32
CA ALA A 18 -2.16 -15.43 -15.48
C ALA A 18 -1.33 -14.83 -14.34
N ALA A 19 -1.32 -13.50 -14.23
CA ALA A 19 -0.71 -12.84 -13.08
C ALA A 19 -1.40 -13.36 -11.82
N ALA A 20 -0.63 -13.88 -10.88
CA ALA A 20 -1.18 -14.29 -9.61
C ALA A 20 -1.70 -13.05 -8.85
N GLU A 21 -2.77 -13.21 -8.10
CA GLU A 21 -3.50 -12.11 -7.49
C GLU A 21 -3.94 -12.52 -6.08
N THR A 22 -3.67 -11.65 -5.12
CA THR A 22 -4.15 -11.85 -3.74
C THR A 22 -5.48 -11.15 -3.57
N VAL A 23 -6.48 -11.86 -3.02
CA VAL A 23 -7.82 -11.31 -2.77
C VAL A 23 -8.06 -11.20 -1.27
N VAL A 24 -8.41 -9.99 -0.78
CA VAL A 24 -8.78 -9.72 0.62
C VAL A 24 -10.12 -9.00 0.63
N GLU A 25 -11.13 -9.57 1.30
CA GLU A 25 -12.48 -9.00 1.37
C GLU A 25 -13.06 -8.63 -0.01
N GLY A 26 -12.79 -9.45 -1.03
CA GLY A 26 -13.23 -9.21 -2.41
C GLY A 26 -12.42 -8.17 -3.19
N GLN A 27 -11.47 -7.48 -2.55
CA GLN A 27 -10.57 -6.54 -3.22
C GLN A 27 -9.32 -7.26 -3.72
N ARG A 28 -8.89 -6.90 -4.92
CA ARG A 28 -7.79 -7.56 -5.63
C ARG A 28 -6.51 -6.77 -5.49
N PHE A 29 -5.44 -7.48 -5.15
CA PHE A 29 -4.08 -6.95 -5.06
C PHE A 29 -3.20 -7.71 -6.08
N PRO A 30 -2.81 -7.07 -7.20
CA PRO A 30 -1.94 -7.70 -8.18
C PRO A 30 -0.58 -8.02 -7.55
N ASP A 31 0.09 -9.08 -7.96
CA ASP A 31 1.41 -9.47 -7.45
C ASP A 31 2.49 -8.43 -7.71
N GLN A 32 2.29 -7.57 -8.70
CA GLN A 32 3.25 -6.53 -9.09
C GLN A 32 2.56 -5.19 -9.28
N TRP A 33 3.26 -4.13 -8.88
CA TRP A 33 2.87 -2.74 -9.08
C TRP A 33 3.96 -1.99 -9.82
N ARG A 34 3.64 -1.44 -10.99
CA ARG A 34 4.57 -0.63 -11.77
C ARG A 34 4.41 0.84 -11.40
N LEU A 35 5.51 1.48 -10.96
CA LEU A 35 5.57 2.90 -10.68
C LEU A 35 5.73 3.70 -11.99
N ASP A 36 5.39 4.99 -11.95
CA ASP A 36 5.60 5.91 -13.09
C ASP A 36 7.08 6.09 -13.43
N SER A 37 7.98 5.89 -12.46
CA SER A 37 9.43 5.81 -12.67
C SER A 37 9.87 4.64 -13.57
N GLY A 38 8.97 3.67 -13.83
CA GLY A 38 9.26 2.42 -14.54
C GLY A 38 9.71 1.28 -13.63
N GLU A 39 9.98 1.53 -12.35
CA GLU A 39 10.31 0.51 -11.37
C GLU A 39 9.09 -0.38 -11.07
N THR A 40 9.33 -1.66 -10.84
CA THR A 40 8.28 -2.63 -10.49
C THR A 40 8.47 -3.11 -9.07
N LEU A 41 7.44 -2.91 -8.25
CA LEU A 41 7.35 -3.42 -6.88
C LEU A 41 6.57 -4.73 -6.85
N GLN A 42 6.92 -5.60 -5.91
CA GLN A 42 6.23 -6.88 -5.66
C GLN A 42 5.32 -6.76 -4.44
N LEU A 43 4.16 -7.41 -4.48
CA LEU A 43 3.28 -7.51 -3.32
C LEU A 43 3.99 -8.27 -2.20
N ASN A 44 4.23 -7.61 -1.09
CA ASN A 44 4.83 -8.19 0.11
C ASN A 44 3.79 -8.90 0.99
N GLY A 45 2.60 -8.34 1.05
CA GLY A 45 1.47 -8.90 1.78
C GLY A 45 0.28 -7.97 1.74
N ALA A 46 -0.90 -8.53 2.02
CA ALA A 46 -2.14 -7.77 2.05
C ALA A 46 -3.04 -8.24 3.19
N GLY A 47 -3.82 -7.32 3.77
CA GLY A 47 -4.67 -7.64 4.91
C GLY A 47 -5.78 -6.64 5.16
N LEU A 48 -6.64 -7.01 6.11
CA LEU A 48 -7.80 -6.25 6.54
C LEU A 48 -7.50 -5.46 7.83
N ARG A 49 -7.85 -4.18 7.85
CA ARG A 49 -7.96 -3.41 9.08
C ARG A 49 -9.39 -3.44 9.61
N THR A 50 -9.53 -3.84 10.86
CA THR A 50 -10.77 -3.70 11.62
C THR A 50 -10.61 -2.72 12.77
N TYR A 51 -11.75 -2.16 13.26
CA TYR A 51 -11.76 -1.23 14.38
C TYR A 51 -12.86 -1.55 15.38
N GLY A 52 -12.56 -1.33 16.67
CA GLY A 52 -13.49 -1.48 17.79
C GLY A 52 -13.81 -2.95 18.13
N MET A 53 -14.58 -3.14 19.20
CA MET A 53 -14.97 -4.47 19.70
C MET A 53 -15.82 -5.25 18.69
N LEU A 54 -16.64 -4.56 17.90
CA LEU A 54 -17.46 -5.17 16.85
C LEU A 54 -16.69 -5.45 15.56
N ARG A 55 -15.36 -5.20 15.55
CA ARG A 55 -14.46 -5.45 14.41
C ARG A 55 -14.98 -4.88 13.08
N PHE A 56 -15.46 -3.64 13.11
CA PHE A 56 -15.89 -2.97 11.88
C PHE A 56 -14.74 -2.98 10.84
N LYS A 57 -15.03 -3.48 9.65
CA LYS A 57 -14.10 -3.48 8.52
C LYS A 57 -13.93 -2.04 8.03
N ILE A 58 -12.70 -1.53 8.05
CA ILE A 58 -12.40 -0.13 7.68
C ILE A 58 -11.83 -0.06 6.27
N TYR A 59 -10.74 -0.79 6.04
CA TYR A 59 -10.11 -0.90 4.72
C TYR A 59 -9.31 -2.20 4.60
N VAL A 60 -8.99 -2.58 3.39
CA VAL A 60 -7.95 -3.55 3.08
C VAL A 60 -6.73 -2.82 2.54
N ALA A 61 -5.54 -3.33 2.80
CA ALA A 61 -4.30 -2.74 2.31
C ALA A 61 -3.32 -3.79 1.83
N GLY A 62 -2.55 -3.44 0.79
CA GLY A 62 -1.41 -4.20 0.29
C GLY A 62 -0.13 -3.38 0.36
N LEU A 63 0.95 -3.98 0.84
CA LEU A 63 2.30 -3.39 0.85
C LEU A 63 3.09 -3.94 -0.33
N TYR A 64 3.67 -3.04 -1.11
CA TYR A 64 4.50 -3.36 -2.27
C TYR A 64 5.93 -2.87 -2.05
N LEU A 65 6.91 -3.75 -2.34
CA LEU A 65 8.34 -3.53 -2.10
C LEU A 65 9.15 -3.93 -3.32
N PRO A 66 10.37 -3.38 -3.52
CA PRO A 66 11.30 -3.84 -4.55
C PRO A 66 11.69 -5.32 -4.39
N SER A 67 11.83 -5.76 -3.14
CA SER A 67 12.07 -7.15 -2.76
C SER A 67 11.27 -7.50 -1.50
N PRO A 68 10.73 -8.71 -1.40
CA PRO A 68 9.97 -9.13 -0.22
C PRO A 68 10.77 -9.04 1.07
N SER A 69 10.15 -8.54 2.15
CA SER A 69 10.77 -8.41 3.46
C SER A 69 9.76 -8.64 4.58
N ARG A 70 10.24 -9.19 5.71
CA ARG A 70 9.48 -9.33 6.97
C ARG A 70 10.03 -8.44 8.07
N ASP A 71 11.09 -7.71 7.78
CA ASP A 71 11.78 -6.83 8.71
C ASP A 71 11.17 -5.43 8.69
N ALA A 72 10.28 -5.18 9.66
CA ALA A 72 9.59 -3.90 9.78
C ALA A 72 10.57 -2.75 10.06
N GLU A 73 11.61 -2.98 10.85
CA GLU A 73 12.59 -1.95 11.22
C GLU A 73 13.39 -1.51 10.00
N ALA A 74 13.90 -2.46 9.21
CA ALA A 74 14.60 -2.16 7.96
C ALA A 74 13.66 -1.44 6.97
N LEU A 75 12.38 -1.81 6.90
CA LEU A 75 11.43 -1.13 6.03
C LEU A 75 11.17 0.33 6.43
N LEU A 76 11.31 0.70 7.68
CA LEU A 76 11.14 2.07 8.15
C LEU A 76 12.31 3.00 7.78
N GLN A 77 13.43 2.48 7.28
CA GLN A 77 14.57 3.34 6.84
C GLN A 77 14.31 4.05 5.50
N ILE A 78 13.37 3.58 4.68
CA ILE A 78 12.95 4.13 3.38
C ILE A 78 14.15 4.45 2.45
N ASP A 79 15.06 3.49 2.29
CA ASP A 79 16.20 3.53 1.38
C ASP A 79 15.83 3.19 -0.07
N ALA A 80 14.64 2.66 -0.30
CA ALA A 80 14.07 2.30 -1.58
C ALA A 80 12.54 2.57 -1.59
N PRO A 81 11.89 2.64 -2.76
CA PRO A 81 10.45 2.89 -2.82
C PRO A 81 9.62 1.83 -2.08
N ARG A 82 8.62 2.26 -1.34
CA ARG A 82 7.59 1.43 -0.72
C ARG A 82 6.22 2.00 -1.04
N LEU A 83 5.30 1.15 -1.43
CA LEU A 83 3.96 1.59 -1.78
C LEU A 83 2.95 0.84 -0.92
N LEU A 84 2.08 1.60 -0.26
CA LEU A 84 0.91 1.07 0.42
C LEU A 84 -0.34 1.46 -0.37
N HIS A 85 -1.03 0.46 -0.90
CA HIS A 85 -2.30 0.63 -1.59
C HIS A 85 -3.44 0.21 -0.68
N MET A 86 -4.43 1.10 -0.48
CA MET A 86 -5.60 0.83 0.36
C MET A 86 -6.88 0.94 -0.45
N VAL A 87 -7.87 0.10 -0.09
CA VAL A 87 -9.25 0.22 -0.58
C VAL A 87 -10.17 0.30 0.63
N PHE A 88 -10.94 1.39 0.72
CA PHE A 88 -11.87 1.60 1.83
C PHE A 88 -13.09 0.68 1.70
N LEU A 89 -13.56 0.16 2.84
CA LEU A 89 -14.74 -0.70 2.91
C LEU A 89 -15.94 0.01 3.55
N ARG A 90 -15.77 1.29 3.89
CA ARG A 90 -16.82 2.15 4.43
C ARG A 90 -16.48 3.62 4.28
N ASP A 91 -17.52 4.44 4.30
CA ASP A 91 -17.41 5.89 4.28
C ASP A 91 -16.89 6.43 5.62
N GLY A 92 -16.21 7.57 5.57
CA GLY A 92 -15.73 8.29 6.74
C GLY A 92 -15.46 9.75 6.41
N SER A 93 -15.69 10.62 7.39
CA SER A 93 -15.40 12.04 7.22
C SER A 93 -13.89 12.31 7.19
N GLN A 94 -13.49 13.40 6.53
CA GLN A 94 -12.10 13.88 6.57
C GLN A 94 -11.67 14.14 8.02
N ALA A 95 -12.53 14.74 8.84
CA ALA A 95 -12.22 15.07 10.23
C ALA A 95 -11.91 13.82 11.07
N ASP A 96 -12.69 12.75 10.92
CA ASP A 96 -12.44 11.48 11.61
C ASP A 96 -11.14 10.82 11.12
N THR A 97 -10.86 10.94 9.82
CA THR A 97 -9.62 10.44 9.21
C THR A 97 -8.41 11.17 9.77
N VAL A 98 -8.43 12.50 9.79
CA VAL A 98 -7.36 13.34 10.36
C VAL A 98 -7.13 13.01 11.84
N LYS A 99 -8.21 12.92 12.63
CA LYS A 99 -8.11 12.56 14.05
C LYS A 99 -7.50 11.17 14.27
N ALA A 100 -7.86 10.20 13.43
CA ALA A 100 -7.27 8.86 13.51
C ALA A 100 -5.76 8.89 13.20
N TRP A 101 -5.34 9.66 12.19
CA TRP A 101 -3.92 9.82 11.85
C TRP A 101 -3.14 10.47 12.98
N GLU A 102 -3.65 11.55 13.58
CA GLU A 102 -3.01 12.24 14.70
C GLU A 102 -2.70 11.29 15.86
N VAL A 103 -3.67 10.47 16.25
CA VAL A 103 -3.51 9.49 17.33
C VAL A 103 -2.38 8.49 17.03
N TYR A 104 -2.31 7.95 15.82
CA TYR A 104 -1.30 6.94 15.48
C TYR A 104 0.07 7.55 15.16
N LEU A 105 0.13 8.78 14.67
CA LEU A 105 1.39 9.50 14.53
C LEU A 105 2.03 9.75 15.90
N GLN A 106 1.27 10.25 16.87
CA GLN A 106 1.78 10.49 18.23
C GLN A 106 2.28 9.21 18.89
N LYS A 107 1.59 8.08 18.71
CA LYS A 107 2.00 6.78 19.26
C LYS A 107 3.32 6.26 18.70
N ASN A 108 3.61 6.55 17.43
CA ASN A 108 4.82 6.08 16.75
C ASN A 108 5.92 7.14 16.65
N CYS A 109 5.71 8.31 17.24
CA CYS A 109 6.69 9.38 17.26
C CYS A 109 7.69 9.16 18.40
N PRO A 110 9.01 9.02 18.13
CA PRO A 110 10.02 8.80 19.16
C PRO A 110 10.10 9.96 20.15
N ALA A 111 10.37 9.66 21.42
CA ALA A 111 10.53 10.71 22.42
C ALA A 111 11.93 11.36 22.34
N PRO A 112 12.05 12.72 22.43
CA PRO A 112 10.95 13.68 22.51
C PRO A 112 10.23 13.80 21.18
N CYS A 113 8.90 13.57 21.17
CA CYS A 113 8.12 13.59 19.94
C CYS A 113 8.06 15.01 19.35
N THR A 114 8.45 15.12 18.10
CA THR A 114 8.29 16.35 17.31
C THR A 114 7.74 15.95 15.93
N ILE A 115 6.45 16.20 15.71
CA ILE A 115 5.85 16.04 14.39
C ILE A 115 6.09 17.35 13.62
N PRO A 116 6.72 17.31 12.43
CA PRO A 116 6.95 18.51 11.63
C PRO A 116 5.61 19.17 11.25
N GLU A 117 5.33 20.34 11.82
CA GLU A 117 4.03 21.03 11.70
C GLU A 117 3.64 21.29 10.24
N ALA A 118 4.57 21.81 9.42
CA ALA A 118 4.31 22.10 8.01
C ALA A 118 3.97 20.84 7.21
N ALA A 119 4.68 19.73 7.46
CA ALA A 119 4.42 18.45 6.82
C ALA A 119 3.06 17.89 7.26
N TRP A 120 2.73 17.99 8.54
CA TRP A 120 1.45 17.55 9.06
C TRP A 120 0.27 18.36 8.48
N GLN A 121 0.35 19.68 8.43
CA GLN A 121 -0.67 20.53 7.81
C GLN A 121 -0.84 20.21 6.33
N LYS A 122 0.28 20.03 5.61
CA LYS A 122 0.24 19.62 4.21
C LYS A 122 -0.45 18.27 4.05
N PHE A 123 -0.10 17.29 4.87
CA PHE A 123 -0.72 15.95 4.83
C PHE A 123 -2.23 16.02 5.07
N GLN A 124 -2.68 16.77 6.09
CA GLN A 124 -4.10 16.95 6.36
C GLN A 124 -4.84 17.52 5.15
N SER A 125 -4.23 18.48 4.44
CA SER A 125 -4.83 19.09 3.24
C SER A 125 -4.96 18.11 2.06
N LEU A 126 -4.18 17.04 2.04
CA LEU A 126 -4.23 15.99 1.01
C LEU A 126 -5.20 14.85 1.36
N LEU A 127 -5.70 14.80 2.60
CA LEU A 127 -6.64 13.73 3.02
C LEU A 127 -8.07 14.10 2.59
N PRO A 128 -8.70 13.37 1.65
CA PRO A 128 -10.10 13.54 1.35
C PRO A 128 -10.98 12.83 2.40
N GLU A 129 -12.28 13.03 2.33
CA GLU A 129 -13.21 12.06 2.91
C GLU A 129 -12.97 10.67 2.31
N THR A 130 -13.24 9.63 3.07
CA THR A 130 -13.14 8.24 2.58
C THR A 130 -14.49 7.78 2.06
N VAL A 131 -14.49 7.14 0.90
CA VAL A 131 -15.69 6.59 0.26
C VAL A 131 -15.48 5.09 0.06
N SER A 132 -16.48 4.29 0.42
CA SER A 132 -16.44 2.84 0.26
C SER A 132 -16.21 2.45 -1.21
N GLY A 133 -15.26 1.56 -1.44
CA GLY A 133 -14.82 1.12 -2.78
C GLY A 133 -13.74 2.00 -3.41
N GLU A 134 -13.43 3.17 -2.86
CA GLU A 134 -12.35 4.00 -3.38
C GLU A 134 -10.98 3.61 -2.81
N SER A 135 -9.94 3.85 -3.60
CA SER A 135 -8.57 3.57 -3.23
C SER A 135 -7.77 4.82 -2.89
N GLN A 136 -6.87 4.69 -1.92
CA GLN A 136 -5.77 5.62 -1.68
C GLN A 136 -4.45 4.88 -1.74
N THR A 137 -3.43 5.57 -2.25
CA THR A 137 -2.09 5.03 -2.38
C THR A 137 -1.10 5.98 -1.73
N TYR A 138 -0.17 5.43 -0.97
CA TYR A 138 0.90 6.13 -0.29
C TYR A 138 2.22 5.59 -0.83
N LEU A 139 2.93 6.41 -1.60
CA LEU A 139 4.26 6.08 -2.12
C LEU A 139 5.32 6.77 -1.26
N PHE A 140 6.12 5.98 -0.57
CA PHE A 140 7.23 6.40 0.27
C PHE A 140 8.54 6.28 -0.52
N THR A 141 9.32 7.34 -0.53
CA THR A 141 10.66 7.39 -1.15
C THR A 141 11.64 8.07 -0.21
N SER A 142 12.93 8.06 -0.55
CA SER A 142 13.96 8.81 0.18
C SER A 142 13.73 10.33 0.20
N GLU A 143 12.86 10.84 -0.68
CA GLU A 143 12.52 12.27 -0.75
C GLU A 143 11.30 12.63 0.11
N GLY A 144 10.48 11.64 0.50
CA GLY A 144 9.28 11.87 1.29
C GLY A 144 8.11 10.97 0.88
N LEU A 145 6.91 11.53 0.86
CA LEU A 145 5.65 10.83 0.67
C LEU A 145 4.81 11.46 -0.45
N GLU A 146 4.30 10.64 -1.35
CA GLU A 146 3.24 11.03 -2.29
C GLU A 146 1.92 10.34 -1.92
N VAL A 147 0.82 11.11 -1.95
CA VAL A 147 -0.53 10.62 -1.69
C VAL A 147 -1.34 10.69 -2.99
N SER A 148 -2.01 9.59 -3.33
CA SER A 148 -2.88 9.52 -4.51
C SER A 148 -4.25 8.95 -4.14
N ARG A 149 -5.30 9.34 -4.87
CA ARG A 149 -6.66 8.79 -4.78
C ARG A 149 -7.10 8.33 -6.15
N GLN A 150 -7.60 7.10 -6.28
CA GLN A 150 -8.06 6.52 -7.54
C GLN A 150 -7.02 6.68 -8.68
N GLY A 151 -5.72 6.53 -8.35
CA GLY A 151 -4.62 6.69 -9.30
C GLY A 151 -4.26 8.15 -9.66
N GLN A 152 -4.94 9.14 -9.10
CA GLN A 152 -4.62 10.56 -9.30
C GLN A 152 -3.82 11.10 -8.12
N SER A 153 -2.67 11.71 -8.36
CA SER A 153 -1.86 12.34 -7.32
C SER A 153 -2.62 13.51 -6.70
N LEU A 154 -2.72 13.50 -5.38
CA LEU A 154 -3.24 14.61 -4.57
C LEU A 154 -2.13 15.58 -4.17
N GLY A 155 -0.87 15.10 -4.12
CA GLY A 155 0.30 15.91 -3.82
C GLY A 155 1.41 15.14 -3.11
N ARG A 156 2.51 15.87 -2.87
CA ARG A 156 3.74 15.36 -2.23
C ARG A 156 4.07 16.13 -0.97
N ILE A 157 4.72 15.45 -0.04
CA ILE A 157 5.33 16.00 1.17
C ILE A 157 6.80 15.61 1.12
N GLU A 158 7.66 16.61 0.89
CA GLU A 158 9.11 16.44 0.74
C GLU A 158 9.78 16.48 2.12
N ASP A 159 9.45 15.51 2.95
CA ASP A 159 9.95 15.33 4.31
C ASP A 159 10.10 13.83 4.59
N PRO A 160 11.33 13.27 4.49
CA PRO A 160 11.57 11.85 4.73
C PRO A 160 11.25 11.39 6.15
N GLU A 161 11.50 12.23 7.15
CA GLU A 161 11.19 11.89 8.54
C GLU A 161 9.69 11.80 8.77
N PHE A 162 8.93 12.72 8.19
CA PHE A 162 7.48 12.66 8.21
C PHE A 162 6.95 11.44 7.45
N ALA A 163 7.51 11.13 6.29
CA ALA A 163 7.17 9.93 5.53
C ALA A 163 7.40 8.65 6.36
N ARG A 164 8.52 8.58 7.11
CA ARG A 164 8.81 7.49 8.03
C ARG A 164 7.78 7.40 9.16
N LEU A 165 7.38 8.51 9.75
CA LEU A 165 6.34 8.53 10.79
C LEU A 165 4.99 8.04 10.25
N ILE A 166 4.60 8.43 9.04
CA ILE A 166 3.39 7.94 8.36
C ILE A 166 3.48 6.41 8.17
N LEU A 167 4.59 5.91 7.62
CA LEU A 167 4.78 4.46 7.41
C LEU A 167 4.76 3.69 8.74
N ALA A 168 5.31 4.26 9.81
CA ALA A 168 5.31 3.66 11.13
C ALA A 168 3.91 3.43 11.71
N THR A 169 2.90 4.16 11.25
CA THR A 169 1.51 3.90 11.69
C THR A 169 0.99 2.52 11.27
N TRP A 170 1.60 1.87 10.28
CA TRP A 170 1.30 0.49 9.88
C TRP A 170 2.37 -0.50 10.33
N LEU A 171 3.66 -0.12 10.26
CA LEU A 171 4.77 -1.04 10.46
C LEU A 171 5.53 -0.81 11.78
N GLY A 172 5.30 0.29 12.49
CA GLY A 172 5.96 0.63 13.76
C GLY A 172 5.50 -0.22 14.93
N ASP A 173 5.94 0.15 16.13
CA ASP A 173 5.66 -0.60 17.36
C ASP A 173 4.20 -0.48 17.82
N GLU A 174 3.57 0.67 17.57
CA GLU A 174 2.16 0.94 17.90
C GLU A 174 1.30 1.06 16.62
N PRO A 175 1.18 -0.03 15.82
CA PRO A 175 0.50 0.05 14.53
C PRO A 175 -1.00 0.26 14.68
N THR A 176 -1.62 0.80 13.63
CA THR A 176 -3.08 0.96 13.57
C THR A 176 -3.84 -0.35 13.77
N SER A 177 -3.22 -1.48 13.44
CA SER A 177 -3.73 -2.84 13.65
C SER A 177 -2.56 -3.83 13.64
N PRO A 178 -2.27 -4.53 14.75
CA PRO A 178 -1.26 -5.59 14.79
C PRO A 178 -1.53 -6.71 13.77
N GLN A 179 -2.81 -7.05 13.53
CA GLN A 179 -3.19 -8.08 12.57
C GLN A 179 -2.88 -7.63 11.13
N LEU A 180 -3.15 -6.35 10.81
CA LEU A 180 -2.80 -5.81 9.50
C LEU A 180 -1.28 -5.75 9.34
N LYS A 181 -0.51 -5.26 10.32
CA LYS A 181 0.97 -5.29 10.30
C LYS A 181 1.49 -6.68 9.98
N ALA A 182 1.01 -7.71 10.68
CA ALA A 182 1.42 -9.09 10.45
C ALA A 182 1.10 -9.55 9.01
N ALA A 183 -0.07 -9.18 8.48
CA ALA A 183 -0.47 -9.51 7.11
C ALA A 183 0.37 -8.78 6.05
N LEU A 184 0.71 -7.50 6.26
CA LEU A 184 1.56 -6.72 5.36
C LEU A 184 3.01 -7.27 5.31
N LEU A 185 3.49 -7.86 6.41
CA LEU A 185 4.81 -8.46 6.54
C LEU A 185 4.83 -9.97 6.24
N ALA A 186 3.74 -10.53 5.76
CA ALA A 186 3.63 -11.97 5.48
C ALA A 186 4.34 -12.42 4.20
N ALA A 187 5.34 -11.67 3.72
CA ALA A 187 6.06 -11.88 2.48
C ALA A 187 5.95 -13.33 1.95
N PRO A 188 5.60 -13.56 0.68
CA PRO A 188 5.53 -14.90 0.13
C PRO A 188 6.85 -15.61 0.34
N ALA A 189 6.82 -16.93 0.64
CA ALA A 189 8.04 -17.71 0.72
C ALA A 189 8.79 -17.59 -0.60
N SER A 190 10.07 -17.19 -0.55
CA SER A 190 10.94 -17.17 -1.72
C SER A 190 10.91 -18.56 -2.36
N ARG A 191 10.47 -18.63 -3.63
CA ARG A 191 10.51 -19.86 -4.44
C ARG A 191 11.93 -20.19 -4.84
#